data_00d52a06256f46d56d4f530dbf218101
#
_entry.id   00d52a06256f46d56d4f530dbf218101
#
_cell.length_a   1.000
_cell.length_b   1.000
_cell.length_c   1.000
_cell.angle_alpha   90.00
_cell.angle_beta   90.00
_cell.angle_gamma   90.00
#
_symmetry.space_group_name_H-M   'P 1'
#
loop_
_entity.id
_entity.type
_entity.pdbx_description
1 polymer ?
#
loop_
_entity_poly.entity_id
_entity_poly.type
_entity_poly.pdbx_seq_one_letter_code
_entity_poly.pdbx_strand_id
1 'polypeptide(L)'
;VVGCKPKAEVPVQFAEADIEVNIYPDYKDIVVPPNIAPLNFIVRDSIATAYVVQFTGKGQELFAAAADDAVIRIDTAEWRSLLMENKGNDVSVDIYAKRPNGWIHYKPYKISIAEEPIDAFLSYRLIEPGYELYRQLGIYQRNLTTFEEKPIYENNREYDDNNNQCINCHNYRMGSTESML
;
A
#
# COMPACT_ATOMS: atom_id res chain seq x y z
N VAL A 1 -8.21 4.72 26.74
CA VAL A 1 -6.99 5.51 26.92
C VAL A 1 -6.34 5.61 25.57
N VAL A 2 -6.52 6.76 24.89
CA VAL A 2 -5.84 7.08 23.62
C VAL A 2 -4.40 7.44 24.01
N GLY A 3 -3.50 6.46 23.94
CA GLY A 3 -2.08 6.70 24.09
C GLY A 3 -1.58 7.48 22.86
N CYS A 4 -1.19 8.73 23.01
CA CYS A 4 -0.39 9.43 22.01
C CYS A 4 0.87 8.60 21.76
N LYS A 5 0.96 7.97 20.57
CA LYS A 5 2.25 7.43 20.13
C LYS A 5 3.20 8.60 19.93
N PRO A 6 4.43 8.54 20.44
CA PRO A 6 5.41 9.58 20.17
C PRO A 6 5.57 9.73 18.65
N LYS A 7 5.62 10.97 18.17
CA LYS A 7 5.86 11.25 16.76
C LYS A 7 7.24 10.70 16.40
N ALA A 8 7.33 9.98 15.29
CA ALA A 8 8.61 9.51 14.80
C ALA A 8 9.46 10.71 14.37
N GLU A 9 10.75 10.66 14.65
CA GLU A 9 11.71 11.71 14.32
C GLU A 9 12.99 11.09 13.76
N VAL A 10 13.67 11.82 12.90
CA VAL A 10 14.99 11.39 12.38
C VAL A 10 15.97 11.22 13.53
N PRO A 11 16.70 10.09 13.60
CA PRO A 11 17.71 9.89 14.62
C PRO A 11 18.77 11.00 14.61
N VAL A 12 19.14 11.53 15.80
CA VAL A 12 20.11 12.61 15.93
C VAL A 12 21.51 12.22 15.43
N GLN A 13 21.83 10.92 15.54
CA GLN A 13 23.12 10.37 15.09
C GLN A 13 22.88 9.08 14.30
N PHE A 14 23.40 9.00 13.12
CA PHE A 14 23.37 7.83 12.26
C PHE A 14 24.63 7.76 11.39
N ALA A 15 24.92 6.58 10.88
CA ALA A 15 25.95 6.37 9.88
C ALA A 15 25.31 6.25 8.49
N GLU A 16 25.89 6.93 7.50
CA GLU A 16 25.49 6.72 6.11
C GLU A 16 25.89 5.31 5.65
N ALA A 17 24.91 4.56 5.17
CA ALA A 17 25.15 3.27 4.55
C ALA A 17 24.91 3.45 3.05
N ASP A 18 25.94 3.40 2.24
CA ASP A 18 25.84 3.48 0.77
C ASP A 18 25.33 2.14 0.18
N ILE A 19 24.19 1.68 0.72
CA ILE A 19 23.49 0.47 0.31
C ILE A 19 22.01 0.75 0.09
N GLU A 20 21.43 0.09 -0.88
CA GLU A 20 20.00 0.16 -1.11
C GLU A 20 19.24 -0.62 -0.03
N VAL A 21 18.09 -0.08 0.39
CA VAL A 21 17.19 -0.78 1.28
C VAL A 21 16.45 -1.90 0.55
N ASN A 22 16.27 -3.03 1.23
CA ASN A 22 15.40 -4.11 0.75
C ASN A 22 14.03 -3.97 1.39
N ILE A 23 13.01 -3.65 0.60
CA ILE A 23 11.62 -3.50 1.04
C ILE A 23 10.70 -4.44 0.27
N TYR A 24 9.56 -4.79 0.87
CA TYR A 24 8.51 -5.57 0.22
C TYR A 24 7.11 -5.06 0.57
N PRO A 25 6.25 -4.76 -0.41
CA PRO A 25 6.54 -4.72 -1.85
C PRO A 25 7.64 -3.72 -2.21
N ASP A 26 8.29 -3.90 -3.36
CA ASP A 26 9.32 -2.97 -3.82
C ASP A 26 8.68 -1.73 -4.47
N TYR A 27 8.66 -0.64 -3.72
CA TYR A 27 8.10 0.64 -4.14
C TYR A 27 9.16 1.68 -4.53
N LYS A 28 10.39 1.24 -4.79
CA LYS A 28 11.46 2.15 -5.18
C LYS A 28 11.28 2.63 -6.61
N ASP A 29 11.44 3.93 -6.81
CA ASP A 29 11.46 4.60 -8.11
C ASP A 29 10.23 4.33 -9.00
N ILE A 30 9.06 4.21 -8.36
CA ILE A 30 7.77 3.99 -9.03
C ILE A 30 7.01 5.29 -9.20
N VAL A 31 6.03 5.27 -10.10
CA VAL A 31 5.02 6.33 -10.25
C VAL A 31 3.72 5.88 -9.61
N VAL A 32 3.12 6.73 -8.79
CA VAL A 32 1.84 6.45 -8.12
C VAL A 32 0.81 7.54 -8.35
N PRO A 33 -0.48 7.20 -8.44
CA PRO A 33 -1.54 8.20 -8.55
C PRO A 33 -1.72 8.97 -7.23
N PRO A 34 -2.18 10.23 -7.28
CA PRO A 34 -2.29 11.08 -6.10
C PRO A 34 -3.40 10.67 -5.12
N ASN A 35 -4.22 9.70 -5.46
CA ASN A 35 -5.32 9.21 -4.64
C ASN A 35 -5.17 7.75 -4.20
N ILE A 36 -3.98 7.14 -4.36
CA ILE A 36 -3.74 5.76 -3.94
C ILE A 36 -3.71 5.62 -2.42
N ALA A 37 -4.14 4.49 -1.89
CA ALA A 37 -4.00 4.11 -0.49
C ALA A 37 -2.53 4.12 -0.04
N PRO A 38 -2.25 4.27 1.27
CA PRO A 38 -0.88 4.25 1.79
C PRO A 38 -0.07 3.04 1.31
N LEU A 39 1.14 3.28 0.85
CA LEU A 39 2.06 2.24 0.42
C LEU A 39 2.77 1.61 1.63
N ASN A 40 2.03 0.87 2.43
CA ASN A 40 2.62 0.15 3.55
C ASN A 40 3.58 -0.93 3.06
N PHE A 41 4.71 -1.09 3.72
CA PHE A 41 5.74 -2.06 3.31
C PHE A 41 6.48 -2.65 4.51
N ILE A 42 7.23 -3.71 4.27
CA ILE A 42 8.12 -4.34 5.24
C ILE A 42 9.56 -4.02 4.86
N VAL A 43 10.38 -3.61 5.82
CA VAL A 43 11.83 -3.50 5.63
C VAL A 43 12.46 -4.85 5.95
N ARG A 44 13.19 -5.42 4.98
CA ARG A 44 13.86 -6.73 5.12
C ARG A 44 15.30 -6.54 5.58
N ASP A 45 15.46 -6.25 6.86
CA ASP A 45 16.75 -6.19 7.55
C ASP A 45 16.67 -7.04 8.83
N SER A 46 17.29 -8.21 8.80
CA SER A 46 17.24 -9.18 9.91
C SER A 46 18.01 -8.76 11.15
N ILE A 47 18.80 -7.68 11.08
CA ILE A 47 19.66 -7.21 12.17
C ILE A 47 19.03 -6.02 12.90
N ALA A 48 18.21 -5.25 12.19
CA ALA A 48 17.60 -4.05 12.72
C ALA A 48 16.43 -4.37 13.68
N THR A 49 16.29 -3.55 14.71
CA THR A 49 15.27 -3.68 15.76
C THR A 49 14.23 -2.56 15.74
N ALA A 50 14.46 -1.51 14.99
CA ALA A 50 13.50 -0.41 14.81
C ALA A 50 13.81 0.35 13.53
N TYR A 51 12.80 1.04 13.02
CA TYR A 51 12.89 1.82 11.79
C TYR A 51 12.21 3.18 11.96
N VAL A 52 12.75 4.18 11.28
CA VAL A 52 12.10 5.45 11.02
C VAL A 52 12.16 5.69 9.52
N VAL A 53 11.02 6.04 8.95
CA VAL A 53 10.89 6.41 7.54
C VAL A 53 10.41 7.84 7.46
N GLN A 54 11.12 8.63 6.69
CA GLN A 54 10.76 10.00 6.37
C GLN A 54 10.40 10.09 4.89
N PHE A 55 9.24 10.64 4.60
CA PHE A 55 8.83 11.01 3.24
C PHE A 55 8.93 12.52 3.13
N THR A 56 9.73 13.03 2.23
CA THR A 56 9.96 14.45 2.04
C THR A 56 9.48 14.87 0.65
N GLY A 57 8.41 15.65 0.64
CA GLY A 57 7.88 16.29 -0.54
C GLY A 57 8.14 17.79 -0.55
N LYS A 58 7.51 18.50 -1.48
CA LYS A 58 7.61 19.95 -1.62
C LYS A 58 6.97 20.67 -0.43
N GLY A 59 7.80 21.07 0.54
CA GLY A 59 7.32 21.82 1.72
C GLY A 59 6.60 21.00 2.78
N GLN A 60 6.62 19.67 2.70
CA GLN A 60 5.97 18.78 3.65
C GLN A 60 6.81 17.55 3.97
N GLU A 61 6.77 17.14 5.22
CA GLU A 61 7.40 15.92 5.71
C GLU A 61 6.36 15.01 6.38
N LEU A 62 6.43 13.74 6.10
CA LEU A 62 5.63 12.69 6.74
C LEU A 62 6.57 11.65 7.34
N PHE A 63 6.30 11.26 8.57
CA PHE A 63 7.07 10.24 9.28
C PHE A 63 6.24 9.00 9.58
N ALA A 64 6.83 7.85 9.39
CA ALA A 64 6.33 6.57 9.86
C ALA A 64 7.40 5.84 10.64
N ALA A 65 7.02 5.10 11.66
CA ALA A 65 7.95 4.31 12.46
C ALA A 65 7.43 2.88 12.63
N ALA A 66 8.35 1.95 12.72
CA ALA A 66 8.10 0.57 13.09
C ALA A 66 9.17 0.06 14.06
N ALA A 67 8.74 -0.83 14.95
CA ALA A 67 9.62 -1.63 15.80
C ALA A 67 9.24 -3.10 15.58
N ASP A 68 10.01 -4.01 16.08
CA ASP A 68 9.79 -5.47 16.19
C ASP A 68 9.29 -6.20 14.91
N ASP A 69 8.19 -5.75 14.29
CA ASP A 69 7.59 -6.40 13.11
C ASP A 69 8.12 -5.88 11.76
N ALA A 70 8.97 -4.85 11.78
CA ALA A 70 9.53 -4.20 10.59
C ALA A 70 8.49 -3.69 9.55
N VAL A 71 7.21 -3.64 9.93
CA VAL A 71 6.10 -3.20 9.05
C VAL A 71 5.90 -1.70 9.16
N ILE A 72 6.19 -0.99 8.10
CA ILE A 72 5.95 0.45 8.01
C ILE A 72 4.48 0.68 7.67
N ARG A 73 3.77 1.29 8.61
CA ARG A 73 2.36 1.68 8.46
C ARG A 73 2.26 3.19 8.39
N ILE A 74 1.78 3.67 7.28
CA ILE A 74 1.69 5.11 6.98
C ILE A 74 0.29 5.59 7.37
N ASP A 75 0.21 6.72 8.07
CA ASP A 75 -1.08 7.34 8.38
C ASP A 75 -1.80 7.77 7.09
N THR A 76 -3.07 7.41 6.97
CA THR A 76 -3.84 7.61 5.73
C THR A 76 -4.12 9.09 5.45
N ALA A 77 -4.35 9.90 6.49
CA ALA A 77 -4.67 11.31 6.30
C ALA A 77 -3.42 12.10 5.91
N GLU A 78 -2.31 11.85 6.59
CA GLU A 78 -1.01 12.47 6.29
C GLU A 78 -0.51 12.04 4.89
N TRP A 79 -0.67 10.77 4.53
CA TRP A 79 -0.34 10.26 3.21
C TRP A 79 -1.12 10.96 2.10
N ARG A 80 -2.44 11.10 2.26
CA ARG A 80 -3.27 11.83 1.29
C ARG A 80 -2.85 13.28 1.12
N SER A 81 -2.55 13.96 2.22
CA SER A 81 -2.04 15.34 2.17
C SER A 81 -0.74 15.41 1.40
N LEU A 82 0.22 14.54 1.71
CA LEU A 82 1.51 14.47 1.02
C LEU A 82 1.35 14.26 -0.49
N LEU A 83 0.51 13.30 -0.89
CA LEU A 83 0.29 13.01 -2.31
C LEU A 83 -0.37 14.19 -3.05
N MET A 84 -1.39 14.80 -2.44
CA MET A 84 -2.12 15.90 -3.05
C MET A 84 -1.26 17.15 -3.25
N GLU A 85 -0.36 17.45 -2.32
CA GLU A 85 0.54 18.60 -2.39
C GLU A 85 1.73 18.37 -3.34
N ASN A 86 2.02 17.10 -3.65
CA ASN A 86 3.16 16.73 -4.49
C ASN A 86 2.77 16.19 -5.88
N LYS A 87 1.55 16.47 -6.37
CA LYS A 87 1.16 16.13 -7.73
C LYS A 87 2.17 16.62 -8.77
N GLY A 88 2.57 15.76 -9.69
CA GLY A 88 3.56 16.04 -10.73
C GLY A 88 5.00 16.18 -10.21
N ASN A 89 5.27 15.85 -8.95
CA ASN A 89 6.59 15.97 -8.33
C ASN A 89 7.03 14.65 -7.69
N ASP A 90 8.30 14.60 -7.35
CA ASP A 90 8.89 13.49 -6.61
C ASP A 90 8.77 13.71 -5.09
N VAL A 91 8.61 12.60 -4.37
CA VAL A 91 8.75 12.50 -2.93
C VAL A 91 9.97 11.66 -2.64
N SER A 92 10.92 12.17 -1.85
CA SER A 92 12.07 11.41 -1.36
C SER A 92 11.64 10.51 -0.22
N VAL A 93 12.19 9.31 -0.16
CA VAL A 93 11.95 8.35 0.92
C VAL A 93 13.29 8.00 1.55
N ASP A 94 13.45 8.39 2.80
CA ASP A 94 14.63 8.17 3.63
C ASP A 94 14.29 7.13 4.70
N ILE A 95 15.11 6.08 4.81
CA ILE A 95 14.90 4.97 5.76
C ILE A 95 16.08 4.86 6.70
N TYR A 96 15.79 4.97 7.98
CA TYR A 96 16.74 4.79 9.07
C TYR A 96 16.43 3.48 9.80
N ALA A 97 17.47 2.68 10.05
CA ALA A 97 17.34 1.41 10.75
C ALA A 97 18.25 1.36 11.99
N LYS A 98 17.68 0.96 13.12
CA LYS A 98 18.42 0.79 14.37
C LYS A 98 19.08 -0.59 14.41
N ARG A 99 20.39 -0.66 14.28
CA ARG A 99 21.21 -1.86 14.42
C ARG A 99 21.96 -1.87 15.75
N PRO A 100 22.59 -2.98 16.16
CA PRO A 100 23.34 -3.07 17.42
C PRO A 100 24.41 -1.97 17.62
N ASN A 101 25.02 -1.51 16.52
CA ASN A 101 26.07 -0.49 16.53
C ASN A 101 25.54 0.95 16.35
N GLY A 102 24.24 1.17 16.41
CA GLY A 102 23.63 2.48 16.23
C GLY A 102 22.70 2.55 15.03
N TRP A 103 22.25 3.75 14.70
CA TRP A 103 21.41 3.97 13.55
C TRP A 103 22.22 4.04 12.26
N ILE A 104 21.66 3.48 11.19
CA ILE A 104 22.16 3.64 9.84
C ILE A 104 21.08 4.31 8.97
N HIS A 105 21.52 5.07 7.99
CA HIS A 105 20.69 5.66 6.94
C HIS A 105 20.97 4.94 5.63
N TYR A 106 19.93 4.34 5.05
CA TYR A 106 20.03 3.70 3.73
C TYR A 106 20.06 4.74 2.62
N LYS A 107 20.55 4.34 1.46
CA LYS A 107 20.48 5.17 0.26
C LYS A 107 19.02 5.54 -0.01
N PRO A 108 18.67 6.85 -0.09
CA PRO A 108 17.31 7.28 -0.35
C PRO A 108 16.86 6.88 -1.76
N TYR A 109 15.54 6.71 -1.91
CA TYR A 109 14.89 6.51 -3.20
C TYR A 109 13.74 7.49 -3.39
N LYS A 110 13.12 7.49 -4.58
CA LYS A 110 12.04 8.41 -4.91
C LYS A 110 10.75 7.67 -5.25
N ILE A 111 9.64 8.35 -5.02
CA ILE A 111 8.33 8.00 -5.54
C ILE A 111 7.84 9.22 -6.31
N SER A 112 7.50 9.05 -7.59
CA SER A 112 6.93 10.11 -8.42
C SER A 112 5.42 10.12 -8.31
N ILE A 113 4.82 11.27 -8.04
CA ILE A 113 3.37 11.41 -7.93
C ILE A 113 2.81 11.88 -9.26
N ALA A 114 1.92 11.09 -9.85
CA ALA A 114 1.24 11.46 -11.09
C ALA A 114 0.34 12.71 -10.89
N GLU A 115 0.05 13.42 -11.97
CA GLU A 115 -0.91 14.54 -11.93
C GLU A 115 -2.36 14.02 -11.88
N GLU A 116 -2.64 12.94 -12.62
CA GLU A 116 -3.97 12.39 -12.78
C GLU A 116 -4.30 11.34 -11.72
N PRO A 117 -5.51 11.40 -11.13
CA PRO A 117 -5.99 10.37 -10.24
C PRO A 117 -6.40 9.12 -11.03
N ILE A 118 -6.46 7.98 -10.33
CA ILE A 118 -7.09 6.76 -10.85
C ILE A 118 -8.54 6.65 -10.36
N ASP A 119 -9.31 5.78 -11.00
CA ASP A 119 -10.63 5.38 -10.50
C ASP A 119 -10.50 4.81 -9.08
N ALA A 120 -11.46 5.16 -8.24
CA ALA A 120 -11.40 4.76 -6.83
C ALA A 120 -11.62 3.26 -6.62
N PHE A 121 -12.23 2.57 -7.59
CA PHE A 121 -12.61 1.18 -7.44
C PHE A 121 -12.08 0.30 -8.56
N LEU A 122 -11.60 -0.87 -8.17
CA LEU A 122 -11.20 -1.95 -9.07
C LEU A 122 -12.05 -3.18 -8.76
N SER A 123 -12.69 -3.74 -9.79
CA SER A 123 -13.33 -5.04 -9.67
C SER A 123 -12.48 -6.12 -10.30
N TYR A 124 -12.42 -7.26 -9.66
CA TYR A 124 -11.64 -8.39 -10.12
C TYR A 124 -12.29 -9.71 -9.72
N ARG A 125 -11.95 -10.74 -10.45
CA ARG A 125 -12.35 -12.10 -10.16
C ARG A 125 -11.26 -12.80 -9.34
N LEU A 126 -11.64 -13.30 -8.19
CA LEU A 126 -10.78 -14.16 -7.37
C LEU A 126 -11.11 -15.62 -7.67
N ILE A 127 -10.11 -16.37 -8.08
CA ILE A 127 -10.21 -17.80 -8.39
C ILE A 127 -9.17 -18.53 -7.56
N GLU A 128 -9.62 -19.50 -6.78
CA GLU A 128 -8.71 -20.39 -6.08
C GLU A 128 -7.88 -21.22 -7.07
N PRO A 129 -6.63 -21.56 -6.73
CA PRO A 129 -5.81 -22.43 -7.56
C PRO A 129 -6.46 -23.81 -7.72
N GLY A 130 -6.74 -24.20 -8.95
CA GLY A 130 -7.38 -25.46 -9.27
C GLY A 130 -8.79 -25.28 -9.84
N TYR A 131 -9.04 -25.81 -11.03
CA TYR A 131 -10.31 -25.68 -11.75
C TYR A 131 -11.51 -26.32 -11.02
N GLU A 132 -11.26 -27.12 -10.01
CA GLU A 132 -12.30 -27.86 -9.29
C GLU A 132 -13.04 -27.03 -8.25
N LEU A 133 -12.52 -25.85 -7.90
CA LEU A 133 -13.06 -25.01 -6.85
C LEU A 133 -13.89 -23.83 -7.38
N TYR A 134 -14.57 -23.97 -8.51
CA TYR A 134 -15.42 -22.92 -9.07
C TYR A 134 -16.50 -22.41 -8.09
N ARG A 135 -16.88 -23.21 -7.08
CA ARG A 135 -17.79 -22.82 -5.99
C ARG A 135 -17.21 -21.71 -5.11
N GLN A 136 -15.89 -21.59 -5.02
CA GLN A 136 -15.19 -20.57 -4.23
C GLN A 136 -14.82 -19.32 -5.05
N LEU A 137 -15.21 -19.31 -6.31
CA LEU A 137 -15.01 -18.16 -7.18
C LEU A 137 -15.90 -17.00 -6.74
N GLY A 138 -15.34 -15.80 -6.73
CA GLY A 138 -16.06 -14.59 -6.43
C GLY A 138 -15.61 -13.40 -7.28
N ILE A 139 -16.49 -12.42 -7.39
CA ILE A 139 -16.19 -11.09 -7.93
C ILE A 139 -16.12 -10.12 -6.76
N TYR A 140 -14.99 -9.43 -6.64
CA TYR A 140 -14.70 -8.51 -5.57
C TYR A 140 -14.51 -7.10 -6.11
N GLN A 141 -14.81 -6.13 -5.28
CA GLN A 141 -14.51 -4.74 -5.50
C GLN A 141 -13.55 -4.25 -4.42
N ARG A 142 -12.42 -3.71 -4.86
CA ARG A 142 -11.43 -3.09 -3.98
C ARG A 142 -11.45 -1.58 -4.15
N ASN A 143 -11.48 -0.87 -3.04
CA ASN A 143 -11.26 0.56 -3.03
C ASN A 143 -9.75 0.84 -3.05
N LEU A 144 -9.27 1.45 -4.12
CA LEU A 144 -7.85 1.74 -4.33
C LEU A 144 -7.36 2.96 -3.53
N THR A 145 -8.29 3.76 -2.99
CA THR A 145 -7.95 4.91 -2.14
C THR A 145 -7.90 4.56 -0.65
N THR A 146 -8.30 3.32 -0.31
CA THR A 146 -8.28 2.75 1.03
C THR A 146 -7.85 1.29 0.94
N PHE A 147 -8.01 0.52 2.03
CA PHE A 147 -7.77 -0.92 2.02
C PHE A 147 -9.07 -1.74 2.00
N GLU A 148 -10.20 -1.06 1.82
CA GLU A 148 -11.51 -1.71 1.83
C GLU A 148 -11.66 -2.62 0.60
N GLU A 149 -12.05 -3.85 0.87
CA GLU A 149 -12.39 -4.84 -0.13
C GLU A 149 -13.69 -5.52 0.27
N LYS A 150 -14.59 -5.71 -0.68
CA LYS A 150 -15.85 -6.38 -0.44
C LYS A 150 -16.24 -7.28 -1.60
N PRO A 151 -16.89 -8.41 -1.33
CA PRO A 151 -17.49 -9.21 -2.38
C PRO A 151 -18.67 -8.48 -3.02
N ILE A 152 -18.70 -8.50 -4.35
CA ILE A 152 -19.90 -8.14 -5.13
C ILE A 152 -20.80 -9.38 -5.21
N TYR A 153 -20.16 -10.52 -5.54
CA TYR A 153 -20.81 -11.83 -5.64
C TYR A 153 -19.85 -12.94 -5.29
N GLU A 154 -20.34 -13.96 -4.60
CA GLU A 154 -19.60 -15.20 -4.29
C GLU A 154 -20.44 -16.41 -4.63
N ASN A 155 -19.94 -17.32 -5.46
CA ASN A 155 -20.67 -18.51 -5.91
C ASN A 155 -21.11 -19.43 -4.76
N ASN A 156 -20.39 -19.44 -3.64
CA ASN A 156 -20.69 -20.30 -2.49
C ASN A 156 -21.85 -19.80 -1.62
N ARG A 157 -22.27 -18.53 -1.76
CA ARG A 157 -23.36 -17.96 -0.93
C ARG A 157 -24.75 -18.44 -1.29
N GLU A 158 -24.97 -18.64 -2.58
CA GLU A 158 -26.28 -18.99 -3.13
C GLU A 158 -26.21 -20.23 -4.03
N TYR A 159 -25.15 -21.03 -3.83
CA TYR A 159 -24.96 -22.22 -4.66
C TYR A 159 -26.03 -23.26 -4.38
N ASP A 160 -26.80 -23.57 -5.41
CA ASP A 160 -27.76 -24.65 -5.44
C ASP A 160 -27.34 -25.67 -6.49
N ASP A 161 -27.09 -26.92 -6.07
CA ASP A 161 -26.70 -28.03 -6.96
C ASP A 161 -27.69 -28.26 -8.11
N ASN A 162 -28.94 -27.79 -7.96
CA ASN A 162 -29.98 -27.95 -8.97
C ASN A 162 -30.00 -26.81 -10.00
N ASN A 163 -29.45 -25.65 -9.68
CA ASN A 163 -29.55 -24.44 -10.51
C ASN A 163 -28.25 -24.02 -11.21
N ASN A 164 -27.13 -24.68 -10.95
CA ASN A 164 -25.82 -24.42 -11.56
C ASN A 164 -25.47 -22.92 -11.67
N GLN A 165 -25.78 -22.16 -10.64
CA GLN A 165 -25.53 -20.72 -10.63
C GLN A 165 -24.04 -20.49 -10.50
N CYS A 166 -23.43 -20.00 -11.56
CA CYS A 166 -22.02 -19.62 -11.59
C CYS A 166 -21.86 -18.29 -12.33
N ILE A 167 -21.46 -17.26 -11.62
CA ILE A 167 -21.01 -16.01 -12.22
C ILE A 167 -19.50 -16.04 -12.31
N ASN A 168 -18.98 -15.93 -13.50
CA ASN A 168 -17.56 -16.03 -13.77
C ASN A 168 -17.04 -14.81 -14.53
N CYS A 169 -17.59 -14.56 -15.72
CA CYS A 169 -17.20 -13.42 -16.52
C CYS A 169 -18.01 -12.18 -16.12
N HIS A 170 -17.36 -11.04 -16.10
CA HIS A 170 -18.01 -9.78 -15.84
C HIS A 170 -17.50 -8.70 -16.78
N ASN A 171 -18.34 -7.75 -17.09
CA ASN A 171 -17.98 -6.59 -17.89
C ASN A 171 -18.80 -5.39 -17.43
N TYR A 172 -18.24 -4.21 -17.54
CA TYR A 172 -18.94 -2.97 -17.23
C TYR A 172 -19.54 -2.36 -18.49
N ARG A 173 -20.80 -1.97 -18.40
CA ARG A 173 -21.51 -1.33 -19.50
C ARG A 173 -20.81 -0.01 -19.86
N MET A 174 -20.21 0.04 -21.07
CA MET A 174 -19.50 1.20 -21.58
C MET A 174 -18.39 1.74 -20.66
N GLY A 175 -17.79 0.87 -19.83
CA GLY A 175 -16.78 1.27 -18.84
C GLY A 175 -17.34 2.02 -17.62
N SER A 176 -18.65 2.16 -17.49
CA SER A 176 -19.26 2.81 -16.33
C SER A 176 -19.42 1.84 -15.16
N THR A 177 -19.10 2.30 -13.95
CA THR A 177 -19.26 1.51 -12.72
C THR A 177 -20.73 1.36 -12.26
N GLU A 178 -21.68 1.98 -12.96
CA GLU A 178 -23.10 1.97 -12.58
C GLU A 178 -23.80 0.63 -12.84
N SER A 179 -23.32 -0.14 -13.81
CA SER A 179 -23.88 -1.47 -14.08
C SER A 179 -22.83 -2.45 -14.60
N MET A 180 -22.88 -3.65 -14.07
CA MET A 180 -22.04 -4.79 -14.42
C MET A 180 -22.90 -5.90 -14.98
N LEU A 181 -22.44 -6.57 -16.04
CA LEU A 181 -23.02 -7.76 -16.68
C LEU A 181 -22.15 -8.97 -16.43
#